data_710599aa6f837aaa8843ae0b9ab9ec5a
#
_entry.id   710599aa6f837aaa8843ae0b9ab9ec5a
#
_cell.length_a   1.000
_cell.length_b   1.000
_cell.length_c   1.000
_cell.angle_alpha   90.00
_cell.angle_beta   90.00
_cell.angle_gamma   90.00
#
_symmetry.space_group_name_H-M   'P 1'
#
loop_
_entity.id
_entity.type
_entity.pdbx_description
1 polymer ?
#
loop_
_entity_poly.entity_id
_entity_poly.type
_entity_poly.pdbx_seq_one_letter_code
_entity_poly.pdbx_strand_id
1 'polypeptide(L)'
;AVIGFLVGASTALGYAAMLAAARLPFFPLRELVVAGPLQEVTPTQVEYAAGSAVAGNFFTVNLDAVRAAFEKLPWVRKAEVRRRWPNGLELAIEEHVAAARWRQADAPKEAPVGGGAEARLVNREGEVFAAASNAALPLFVGPEGTAPLILARYHELQPLLESFGRR
;
A
#
# COMPACT_ATOMS: atom_id res chain seq x y z
N ALA A 1 -5.35 25.56 -48.65
CA ALA A 1 -4.20 25.11 -47.82
C ALA A 1 -3.98 26.02 -46.60
N VAL A 2 -4.10 27.36 -46.72
CA VAL A 2 -3.84 28.31 -45.63
C VAL A 2 -4.85 28.19 -44.48
N ILE A 3 -6.15 28.01 -44.79
CA ILE A 3 -7.21 27.87 -43.76
C ILE A 3 -7.00 26.64 -42.90
N GLY A 4 -6.62 25.51 -43.48
CA GLY A 4 -6.34 24.27 -42.69
C GLY A 4 -5.14 24.43 -41.75
N PHE A 5 -4.12 25.16 -42.17
CA PHE A 5 -2.95 25.47 -41.33
C PHE A 5 -3.30 26.39 -40.17
N LEU A 6 -4.11 27.43 -40.41
CA LEU A 6 -4.56 28.36 -39.37
C LEU A 6 -5.45 27.67 -38.32
N VAL A 7 -6.35 26.79 -38.75
CA VAL A 7 -7.18 26.01 -37.81
C VAL A 7 -6.32 25.05 -36.98
N GLY A 8 -5.37 24.34 -37.60
CA GLY A 8 -4.45 23.46 -36.88
C GLY A 8 -3.56 24.24 -35.88
N ALA A 9 -3.05 25.40 -36.25
CA ALA A 9 -2.24 26.25 -35.36
C ALA A 9 -3.07 26.80 -34.18
N SER A 10 -4.31 27.19 -34.40
CA SER A 10 -5.21 27.67 -33.33
C SER A 10 -5.58 26.60 -32.35
N THR A 11 -5.85 25.36 -32.80
CA THR A 11 -6.16 24.23 -31.92
C THR A 11 -4.94 23.80 -31.12
N ALA A 12 -3.75 23.77 -31.72
CA ALA A 12 -2.50 23.46 -31.02
C ALA A 12 -2.18 24.53 -29.96
N LEU A 13 -2.37 25.81 -30.26
CA LEU A 13 -2.15 26.89 -29.31
C LEU A 13 -3.15 26.85 -28.15
N GLY A 14 -4.43 26.56 -28.44
CA GLY A 14 -5.47 26.42 -27.43
C GLY A 14 -5.20 25.23 -26.50
N TYR A 15 -4.76 24.10 -27.06
CA TYR A 15 -4.36 22.92 -26.28
C TYR A 15 -3.12 23.21 -25.40
N ALA A 16 -2.10 23.88 -25.95
CA ALA A 16 -0.92 24.28 -25.20
C ALA A 16 -1.25 25.26 -24.06
N ALA A 17 -2.13 26.23 -24.31
CA ALA A 17 -2.61 27.15 -23.28
C ALA A 17 -3.40 26.45 -22.18
N MET A 18 -4.23 25.47 -22.52
CA MET A 18 -4.98 24.65 -21.58
C MET A 18 -4.03 23.81 -20.71
N LEU A 19 -2.99 23.19 -21.29
CA LEU A 19 -1.98 22.45 -20.55
C LEU A 19 -1.15 23.35 -19.63
N ALA A 20 -0.81 24.56 -20.10
CA ALA A 20 -0.11 25.56 -19.30
C ALA A 20 -0.99 26.03 -18.12
N ALA A 21 -2.26 26.31 -18.37
CA ALA A 21 -3.22 26.70 -17.33
C ALA A 21 -3.41 25.59 -16.27
N ALA A 22 -3.45 24.32 -16.68
CA ALA A 22 -3.53 23.18 -15.76
C ALA A 22 -2.29 23.03 -14.85
N ARG A 23 -1.14 23.57 -15.27
CA ARG A 23 0.11 23.57 -14.48
C ARG A 23 0.25 24.78 -13.54
N LEU A 24 -0.61 25.77 -13.66
CA LEU A 24 -0.56 26.94 -12.79
C LEU A 24 -0.96 26.56 -11.36
N PRO A 25 -0.40 27.21 -10.33
CA PRO A 25 -0.63 26.89 -8.92
C PRO A 25 -2.01 27.32 -8.39
N PHE A 26 -3.02 27.44 -9.26
CA PHE A 26 -4.35 27.89 -8.87
C PHE A 26 -5.14 26.87 -8.05
N PHE A 27 -4.75 25.58 -8.09
CA PHE A 27 -5.40 24.51 -7.33
C PHE A 27 -4.36 23.68 -6.55
N PRO A 28 -3.70 24.28 -5.55
CA PRO A 28 -2.73 23.55 -4.74
C PRO A 28 -3.44 22.45 -3.98
N LEU A 29 -2.81 21.28 -3.90
CA LEU A 29 -3.24 20.23 -2.97
C LEU A 29 -2.98 20.71 -1.55
N ARG A 30 -4.03 20.72 -0.71
CA ARG A 30 -3.98 21.20 0.67
C ARG A 30 -4.37 20.16 1.69
N GLU A 31 -5.06 19.12 1.27
CA GLU A 31 -5.65 18.14 2.18
C GLU A 31 -5.40 16.73 1.66
N LEU A 32 -4.94 15.86 2.56
CA LEU A 32 -4.90 14.42 2.38
C LEU A 32 -5.77 13.81 3.48
N VAL A 33 -6.92 13.28 3.09
CA VAL A 33 -7.85 12.62 4.02
C VAL A 33 -7.62 11.12 3.95
N VAL A 34 -7.24 10.53 5.07
CA VAL A 34 -7.14 9.07 5.20
C VAL A 34 -8.49 8.53 5.65
N ALA A 35 -9.06 7.64 4.84
CA ALA A 35 -10.33 6.99 5.12
C ALA A 35 -10.11 5.71 5.93
N GLY A 36 -10.81 5.60 7.05
CA GLY A 36 -10.79 4.45 7.95
C GLY A 36 -9.73 4.54 9.07
N PRO A 37 -9.87 3.69 10.09
CA PRO A 37 -8.90 3.60 11.18
C PRO A 37 -7.64 2.87 10.71
N LEU A 38 -6.48 3.42 11.00
CA LEU A 38 -5.19 2.76 10.85
C LEU A 38 -4.78 2.16 12.19
N GLN A 39 -4.26 0.95 12.19
CA GLN A 39 -3.80 0.22 13.38
C GLN A 39 -2.28 0.11 13.44
N GLU A 40 -1.67 -0.26 12.33
CA GLU A 40 -0.23 -0.53 12.23
C GLU A 40 0.53 0.59 11.50
N VAL A 41 -0.15 1.29 10.58
CA VAL A 41 0.44 2.42 9.84
C VAL A 41 0.35 3.69 10.69
N THR A 42 1.50 4.27 11.00
CA THR A 42 1.58 5.48 11.83
C THR A 42 1.35 6.75 11.01
N PRO A 43 0.84 7.84 11.63
CA PRO A 43 0.70 9.14 10.96
C PRO A 43 2.01 9.64 10.33
N THR A 44 3.14 9.42 10.99
CA THR A 44 4.46 9.81 10.49
C THR A 44 4.82 9.07 9.19
N GLN A 45 4.46 7.79 9.07
CA GLN A 45 4.66 7.03 7.83
C GLN A 45 3.78 7.55 6.70
N VAL A 46 2.54 7.92 7.02
CA VAL A 46 1.62 8.55 6.07
C VAL A 46 2.18 9.87 5.56
N GLU A 47 2.64 10.74 6.45
CA GLU A 47 3.25 12.02 6.10
C GLU A 47 4.51 11.86 5.24
N TYR A 48 5.37 10.89 5.59
CA TYR A 48 6.58 10.60 4.83
C TYR A 48 6.25 10.11 3.40
N ALA A 49 5.33 9.15 3.27
CA ALA A 49 4.91 8.62 1.98
C ALA A 49 4.24 9.71 1.12
N ALA A 50 3.37 10.52 1.72
CA ALA A 50 2.73 11.65 1.06
C ALA A 50 3.77 12.69 0.58
N GLY A 51 4.68 13.10 1.45
CA GLY A 51 5.73 14.09 1.14
C GLY A 51 6.66 13.65 0.01
N SER A 52 6.86 12.34 -0.15
CA SER A 52 7.71 11.79 -1.21
C SER A 52 7.02 11.68 -2.58
N ALA A 53 5.70 11.57 -2.61
CA ALA A 53 4.95 11.21 -3.81
C ALA A 53 3.94 12.26 -4.28
N VAL A 54 3.46 13.13 -3.39
CA VAL A 54 2.51 14.17 -3.74
C VAL A 54 3.27 15.37 -4.33
N ALA A 55 3.29 15.44 -5.65
CA ALA A 55 3.90 16.54 -6.39
C ALA A 55 2.91 17.10 -7.41
N GLY A 56 2.94 18.43 -7.59
CA GLY A 56 2.07 19.12 -8.53
C GLY A 56 0.83 19.73 -7.87
N ASN A 57 -0.23 19.86 -8.64
CA ASN A 57 -1.50 20.40 -8.19
C ASN A 57 -2.62 19.36 -8.31
N PHE A 58 -3.85 19.74 -7.95
CA PHE A 58 -5.03 18.87 -8.00
C PHE A 58 -5.22 18.14 -9.34
N PHE A 59 -4.89 18.77 -10.46
CA PHE A 59 -5.07 18.19 -11.80
C PHE A 59 -3.86 17.38 -12.27
N THR A 60 -2.65 17.78 -11.88
CA THR A 60 -1.40 17.23 -12.39
C THR A 60 -0.78 16.16 -11.49
N VAL A 61 -1.29 15.98 -10.26
CA VAL A 61 -0.80 14.96 -9.34
C VAL A 61 -0.95 13.55 -9.95
N ASN A 62 0.13 12.77 -9.85
CA ASN A 62 0.15 11.39 -10.32
C ASN A 62 -0.38 10.46 -9.21
N LEU A 63 -1.65 10.04 -9.33
CA LEU A 63 -2.29 9.19 -8.34
C LEU A 63 -1.65 7.80 -8.24
N ASP A 64 -1.13 7.26 -9.36
CA ASP A 64 -0.45 5.96 -9.35
C ASP A 64 0.88 6.03 -8.61
N ALA A 65 1.62 7.13 -8.75
CA ALA A 65 2.85 7.35 -7.99
C ALA A 65 2.56 7.49 -6.49
N VAL A 66 1.49 8.20 -6.13
CA VAL A 66 1.04 8.32 -4.74
C VAL A 66 0.65 6.95 -4.19
N ARG A 67 -0.20 6.20 -4.91
CA ARG A 67 -0.58 4.84 -4.52
C ARG A 67 0.64 3.95 -4.29
N ALA A 68 1.56 3.90 -5.26
CA ALA A 68 2.76 3.08 -5.17
C ALA A 68 3.68 3.46 -4.00
N ALA A 69 3.71 4.73 -3.58
CA ALA A 69 4.46 5.16 -2.40
C ALA A 69 3.86 4.62 -1.10
N PHE A 70 2.54 4.58 -0.98
CA PHE A 70 1.86 4.01 0.17
C PHE A 70 1.95 2.49 0.21
N GLU A 71 1.86 1.81 -0.93
CA GLU A 71 2.00 0.35 -1.04
C GLU A 71 3.43 -0.16 -0.72
N LYS A 72 4.42 0.73 -0.62
CA LYS A 72 5.76 0.40 -0.11
C LYS A 72 5.85 0.33 1.41
N LEU A 73 4.85 0.84 2.11
CA LEU A 73 4.84 0.77 3.58
C LEU A 73 4.61 -0.68 4.03
N PRO A 74 5.35 -1.17 5.03
CA PRO A 74 5.35 -2.61 5.40
C PRO A 74 3.98 -3.20 5.71
N TRP A 75 3.10 -2.42 6.33
CA TRP A 75 1.78 -2.88 6.75
C TRP A 75 0.67 -2.59 5.74
N VAL A 76 0.96 -1.90 4.65
CA VAL A 76 -0.03 -1.57 3.62
C VAL A 76 -0.15 -2.72 2.63
N ARG A 77 -1.31 -3.38 2.62
CA ARG A 77 -1.65 -4.41 1.64
C ARG A 77 -2.08 -3.79 0.32
N LYS A 78 -2.93 -2.77 0.41
CA LYS A 78 -3.47 -2.07 -0.76
C LYS A 78 -3.74 -0.62 -0.43
N ALA A 79 -3.47 0.26 -1.37
CA ALA A 79 -3.81 1.67 -1.27
C ALA A 79 -4.69 2.10 -2.45
N GLU A 80 -5.74 2.85 -2.17
CA GLU A 80 -6.57 3.49 -3.18
C GLU A 80 -6.53 4.99 -2.97
N VAL A 81 -6.20 5.72 -4.04
CA VAL A 81 -6.08 7.19 -4.02
C VAL A 81 -7.10 7.78 -4.98
N ARG A 82 -7.91 8.72 -4.48
CA ARG A 82 -8.92 9.42 -5.27
C ARG A 82 -8.79 10.92 -5.09
N ARG A 83 -9.13 11.67 -6.14
CA ARG A 83 -9.23 13.13 -6.03
C ARG A 83 -10.49 13.49 -5.27
N ARG A 84 -10.34 14.34 -4.25
CA ARG A 84 -11.45 14.95 -3.50
C ARG A 84 -11.53 16.43 -3.84
N TRP A 85 -12.57 16.77 -4.57
CA TRP A 85 -12.77 18.15 -4.96
C TRP A 85 -13.00 19.05 -3.73
N PRO A 86 -12.51 20.33 -3.69
CA PRO A 86 -11.82 21.03 -4.77
C PRO A 86 -10.29 20.91 -4.77
N ASN A 87 -9.64 20.52 -3.69
CA ASN A 87 -8.18 20.66 -3.51
C ASN A 87 -7.55 19.55 -2.64
N GLY A 88 -8.21 18.40 -2.53
CA GLY A 88 -7.78 17.29 -1.68
C GLY A 88 -7.55 15.98 -2.42
N LEU A 89 -6.91 15.05 -1.71
CA LEU A 89 -6.86 13.64 -2.05
C LEU A 89 -7.51 12.85 -0.91
N GLU A 90 -8.23 11.81 -1.26
CA GLU A 90 -8.74 10.80 -0.35
C GLU A 90 -7.92 9.53 -0.54
N LEU A 91 -7.38 9.01 0.55
CA LEU A 91 -6.56 7.82 0.60
C LEU A 91 -7.28 6.77 1.46
N ALA A 92 -7.65 5.65 0.85
CA ALA A 92 -8.11 4.47 1.55
C ALA A 92 -6.97 3.46 1.62
N ILE A 93 -6.64 3.00 2.83
CA ILE A 93 -5.57 2.03 3.08
C ILE A 93 -6.21 0.75 3.62
N GLU A 94 -5.86 -0.36 3.02
CA GLU A 94 -6.12 -1.69 3.55
C GLU A 94 -4.81 -2.21 4.16
N GLU A 95 -4.81 -2.45 5.47
CA GLU A 95 -3.64 -2.96 6.18
C GLU A 95 -3.62 -4.49 6.17
N HIS A 96 -2.42 -5.07 6.18
CA HIS A 96 -2.25 -6.50 6.43
C HIS A 96 -2.68 -6.84 7.86
N VAL A 97 -3.42 -7.93 8.01
CA VAL A 97 -3.71 -8.53 9.32
C VAL A 97 -2.84 -9.77 9.48
N ALA A 98 -1.80 -9.68 10.30
CA ALA A 98 -0.87 -10.79 10.51
C ALA A 98 -1.57 -11.98 11.17
N ALA A 99 -1.42 -13.16 10.57
CA ALA A 99 -1.92 -14.44 11.07
C ALA A 99 -0.81 -15.35 11.62
N ALA A 100 0.39 -15.27 11.03
CA ALA A 100 1.53 -16.08 11.43
C ALA A 100 2.86 -15.40 11.11
N ARG A 101 3.94 -15.84 11.72
CA ARG A 101 5.31 -15.54 11.33
C ARG A 101 5.72 -16.51 10.23
N TRP A 102 6.50 -16.05 9.27
CA TRP A 102 6.97 -16.88 8.16
C TRP A 102 8.47 -17.09 8.22
N ARG A 103 8.90 -18.33 8.02
CA ARG A 103 10.29 -18.70 7.77
C ARG A 103 10.35 -19.66 6.59
N GLN A 104 11.25 -19.37 5.67
CA GLN A 104 11.51 -20.24 4.53
C GLN A 104 12.23 -21.51 5.02
N ALA A 105 11.90 -22.68 4.47
CA ALA A 105 12.40 -23.97 4.96
C ALA A 105 13.91 -24.14 4.81
N ASP A 106 14.51 -23.51 3.79
CA ASP A 106 15.93 -23.50 3.49
C ASP A 106 16.71 -22.34 4.17
N ALA A 107 16.00 -21.47 4.90
CA ALA A 107 16.66 -20.40 5.65
C ALA A 107 17.45 -20.96 6.84
N PRO A 108 18.60 -20.36 7.20
CA PRO A 108 19.36 -20.74 8.39
C PRO A 108 18.46 -20.75 9.63
N LYS A 109 18.56 -21.80 10.48
CA LYS A 109 17.75 -21.94 11.70
C LYS A 109 17.98 -20.81 12.70
N GLU A 110 19.12 -20.16 12.60
CA GLU A 110 19.57 -19.03 13.44
C GLU A 110 19.07 -17.66 12.93
N ALA A 111 18.42 -17.63 11.74
CA ALA A 111 17.82 -16.40 11.24
C ALA A 111 16.76 -15.90 12.24
N PRO A 112 16.80 -14.60 12.62
CA PRO A 112 15.91 -14.07 13.64
C PRO A 112 14.46 -14.24 13.23
N VAL A 113 13.72 -15.00 14.00
CA VAL A 113 12.29 -15.19 13.80
C VAL A 113 11.56 -14.01 14.45
N GLY A 114 11.24 -13.00 13.64
CA GLY A 114 10.23 -12.02 14.02
C GLY A 114 10.68 -10.75 14.74
N GLY A 115 11.95 -10.41 14.72
CA GLY A 115 12.42 -9.15 15.29
C GLY A 115 13.50 -8.50 14.42
N GLY A 116 13.14 -7.56 13.56
CA GLY A 116 14.06 -6.81 12.71
C GLY A 116 13.48 -6.51 11.34
N ALA A 117 14.19 -5.74 10.53
CA ALA A 117 13.78 -5.30 9.18
C ALA A 117 13.55 -6.45 8.18
N GLU A 118 13.94 -7.68 8.51
CA GLU A 118 13.79 -8.89 7.68
C GLU A 118 12.70 -9.84 8.17
N ALA A 119 11.92 -9.45 9.19
CA ALA A 119 10.83 -10.28 9.68
C ALA A 119 9.76 -10.44 8.60
N ARG A 120 9.44 -11.69 8.27
CA ARG A 120 8.36 -12.02 7.35
C ARG A 120 7.15 -12.54 8.12
N LEU A 121 5.99 -12.06 7.72
CA LEU A 121 4.69 -12.44 8.28
C LEU A 121 3.81 -13.00 7.17
N VAL A 122 2.81 -13.78 7.56
CA VAL A 122 1.72 -14.23 6.69
C VAL A 122 0.45 -13.52 7.15
N ASN A 123 -0.27 -12.88 6.25
CA ASN A 123 -1.55 -12.27 6.53
C ASN A 123 -2.70 -13.29 6.48
N ARG A 124 -3.92 -12.86 6.80
CA ARG A 124 -5.12 -13.72 6.78
C ARG A 124 -5.48 -14.23 5.38
N GLU A 125 -5.01 -13.57 4.34
CA GLU A 125 -5.19 -13.92 2.93
C GLU A 125 -4.13 -14.93 2.46
N GLY A 126 -3.14 -15.25 3.30
CA GLY A 126 -2.04 -16.16 2.98
C GLY A 126 -0.87 -15.50 2.24
N GLU A 127 -0.85 -14.18 2.13
CA GLU A 127 0.22 -13.45 1.48
C GLU A 127 1.38 -13.24 2.46
N VAL A 128 2.61 -13.42 1.99
CA VAL A 128 3.83 -13.16 2.78
C VAL A 128 4.26 -11.72 2.57
N PHE A 129 4.43 -10.99 3.65
CA PHE A 129 4.88 -9.59 3.63
C PHE A 129 5.98 -9.35 4.67
N ALA A 130 6.77 -8.29 4.49
CA ALA A 130 7.88 -7.94 5.36
C ALA A 130 7.43 -6.85 6.34
N ALA A 131 7.28 -7.20 7.62
CA ALA A 131 6.99 -6.25 8.68
C ALA A 131 7.44 -6.80 10.03
N ALA A 132 7.80 -5.91 10.97
CA ALA A 132 8.07 -6.28 12.35
C ALA A 132 6.76 -6.38 13.13
N SER A 133 6.62 -7.39 13.98
CA SER A 133 5.49 -7.56 14.90
C SER A 133 5.94 -8.13 16.21
N ASN A 134 5.41 -7.57 17.31
CA ASN A 134 5.61 -8.09 18.67
C ASN A 134 4.48 -9.03 19.11
N ALA A 135 3.50 -9.30 18.24
CA ALA A 135 2.39 -10.18 18.55
C ALA A 135 2.87 -11.64 18.74
N ALA A 136 2.21 -12.36 19.62
CA ALA A 136 2.42 -13.78 19.83
C ALA A 136 1.74 -14.58 18.70
N LEU A 137 2.43 -14.69 17.55
CA LEU A 137 1.94 -15.37 16.37
C LEU A 137 2.59 -16.75 16.21
N PRO A 138 1.84 -17.75 15.70
CA PRO A 138 2.41 -19.05 15.37
C PRO A 138 3.50 -18.90 14.29
N LEU A 139 4.46 -19.80 14.28
CA LEU A 139 5.51 -19.84 13.25
C LEU A 139 5.15 -20.87 12.18
N PHE A 140 5.05 -20.40 10.95
CA PHE A 140 4.93 -21.25 9.76
C PHE A 140 6.29 -21.40 9.09
N VAL A 141 6.61 -22.63 8.71
CA VAL A 141 7.87 -22.97 8.02
C VAL A 141 7.53 -23.78 6.77
N GLY A 142 8.00 -23.33 5.62
CA GLY A 142 7.73 -24.01 4.36
C GLY A 142 8.51 -23.44 3.19
N PRO A 143 8.47 -24.11 2.03
CA PRO A 143 8.98 -23.57 0.78
C PRO A 143 8.25 -22.29 0.36
N GLU A 144 8.91 -21.47 -0.45
CA GLU A 144 8.30 -20.27 -0.99
C GLU A 144 6.97 -20.59 -1.72
N GLY A 145 5.97 -19.73 -1.57
CA GLY A 145 4.65 -19.90 -2.20
C GLY A 145 3.69 -20.85 -1.47
N THR A 146 4.13 -21.57 -0.41
CA THR A 146 3.25 -22.52 0.32
C THR A 146 2.50 -21.88 1.50
N ALA A 147 2.72 -20.61 1.79
CA ALA A 147 2.07 -19.93 2.91
C ALA A 147 0.53 -20.03 2.91
N PRO A 148 -0.19 -19.84 1.77
CA PRO A 148 -1.65 -19.98 1.74
C PRO A 148 -2.11 -21.40 2.09
N LEU A 149 -1.37 -22.42 1.63
CA LEU A 149 -1.69 -23.80 1.92
C LEU A 149 -1.51 -24.14 3.40
N ILE A 150 -0.39 -23.68 3.98
CA ILE A 150 -0.10 -23.89 5.40
C ILE A 150 -1.15 -23.18 6.27
N LEU A 151 -1.52 -21.95 5.91
CA LEU A 151 -2.56 -21.20 6.61
C LEU A 151 -3.91 -21.94 6.58
N ALA A 152 -4.32 -22.44 5.40
CA ALA A 152 -5.56 -23.19 5.26
C ALA A 152 -5.56 -24.43 6.14
N ARG A 153 -4.47 -25.21 6.14
CA ARG A 153 -4.31 -26.39 7.01
C ARG A 153 -4.28 -26.04 8.49
N TYR A 154 -3.66 -24.93 8.85
CA TYR A 154 -3.67 -24.46 10.23
C TYR A 154 -5.09 -24.15 10.72
N HIS A 155 -5.90 -23.46 9.91
CA HIS A 155 -7.29 -23.17 10.25
C HIS A 155 -8.15 -24.44 10.37
N GLU A 156 -7.91 -25.46 9.54
CA GLU A 156 -8.60 -26.77 9.66
C GLU A 156 -8.27 -27.49 10.97
N LEU A 157 -7.01 -27.38 11.42
CA LEU A 157 -6.52 -28.06 12.61
C LEU A 157 -6.75 -27.29 13.91
N GLN A 158 -6.88 -25.98 13.84
CA GLN A 158 -7.02 -25.10 15.01
C GLN A 158 -8.15 -25.55 15.98
N PRO A 159 -9.38 -25.88 15.53
CA PRO A 159 -10.44 -26.33 16.42
C PRO A 159 -10.09 -27.65 17.17
N LEU A 160 -9.33 -28.52 16.51
CA LEU A 160 -8.87 -29.77 17.12
C LEU A 160 -7.82 -29.50 18.19
N LEU A 161 -6.85 -28.62 17.90
CA LEU A 161 -5.81 -28.24 18.87
C LEU A 161 -6.40 -27.56 20.12
N GLU A 162 -7.39 -26.71 19.95
CA GLU A 162 -8.10 -26.07 21.08
C GLU A 162 -8.84 -27.09 21.95
N SER A 163 -9.36 -28.17 21.35
CA SER A 163 -10.04 -29.22 22.09
C SER A 163 -9.10 -30.04 22.99
N PHE A 164 -7.82 -30.17 22.59
CA PHE A 164 -6.80 -30.88 23.38
C PHE A 164 -6.13 -29.99 24.44
N GLY A 165 -6.08 -28.67 24.23
CA GLY A 165 -5.46 -27.70 25.15
C GLY A 165 -6.31 -27.35 26.39
N ARG A 166 -7.55 -27.83 26.47
CA ARG A 166 -8.48 -27.56 27.59
C ARG A 166 -8.53 -28.70 28.64
N ARG A 167 -7.49 -29.52 28.72
CA ARG A 167 -7.39 -30.55 29.79
C ARG A 167 -6.34 -30.19 30.82
#